data_a5010b5c7422bd27f49b965d914a8f29
#
_entry.id   a5010b5c7422bd27f49b965d914a8f29
#
_cell.length_a   1.000
_cell.length_b   1.000
_cell.length_c   1.000
_cell.angle_alpha   90.00
_cell.angle_beta   90.00
_cell.angle_gamma   90.00
#
_symmetry.space_group_name_H-M   'P 1'
#
loop_
_entity.id
_entity.type
_entity.pdbx_description
1 polymer ?
#
loop_
_entity_poly.entity_id
_entity_poly.type
_entity_poly.pdbx_seq_one_letter_code
_entity_poly.pdbx_strand_id
1 'polypeptide(L)'
;MPNRGFSHIGLSTLDLDRTRDFYENILKFKAVRCDILKVKEGGQIRHIFFDTGRDQLLAFMEARGVPGVPAHYEAGINRGLGVPNAFYHFAFEAGSEAALVEKRNELIARGVDVTDVVDHDWAKSIYFKDPNGLQLEFCCFTRNLNANDAQLQERAEVSIRRMGLE
;
A
#
# COMPACT_ATOMS: atom_id res chain seq x y z
N MET A 1 -14.41 -1.73 -24.31
CA MET A 1 -14.38 -0.52 -23.45
C MET A 1 -12.96 -0.31 -22.98
N PRO A 2 -12.42 0.91 -22.92
CA PRO A 2 -11.08 1.13 -22.37
C PRO A 2 -11.05 0.78 -20.89
N ASN A 3 -9.92 0.24 -20.41
CA ASN A 3 -9.69 0.01 -18.99
C ASN A 3 -9.66 1.35 -18.25
N ARG A 4 -10.29 1.41 -17.06
CA ARG A 4 -10.39 2.61 -16.22
C ARG A 4 -9.54 2.55 -14.95
N GLY A 5 -8.67 1.53 -14.84
CA GLY A 5 -7.89 1.26 -13.65
C GLY A 5 -8.60 0.32 -12.67
N PHE A 6 -8.17 0.31 -11.43
CA PHE A 6 -8.79 -0.48 -10.36
C PHE A 6 -10.04 0.22 -9.83
N SER A 7 -11.10 -0.53 -9.54
CA SER A 7 -12.19 -0.01 -8.71
C SER A 7 -11.77 0.01 -7.23
N HIS A 8 -11.23 -1.13 -6.75
CA HIS A 8 -10.65 -1.25 -5.42
C HIS A 8 -9.68 -2.43 -5.34
N ILE A 9 -8.80 -2.37 -4.33
CA ILE A 9 -7.93 -3.47 -3.94
C ILE A 9 -8.37 -3.91 -2.54
N GLY A 10 -8.69 -5.21 -2.38
CA GLY A 10 -9.09 -5.81 -1.11
C GLY A 10 -7.90 -6.39 -0.37
N LEU A 11 -7.76 -6.05 0.91
CA LEU A 11 -6.70 -6.47 1.80
C LEU A 11 -7.29 -6.96 3.13
N SER A 12 -6.51 -7.69 3.90
CA SER A 12 -6.91 -8.12 5.23
C SER A 12 -6.21 -7.33 6.33
N THR A 13 -6.83 -7.27 7.50
CA THR A 13 -6.23 -6.74 8.71
C THR A 13 -6.71 -7.54 9.93
N LEU A 14 -5.88 -7.62 10.96
CA LEU A 14 -6.25 -8.15 12.27
C LEU A 14 -6.76 -7.06 13.23
N ASP A 15 -6.58 -5.79 12.88
CA ASP A 15 -6.99 -4.65 13.68
C ASP A 15 -7.46 -3.51 12.78
N LEU A 16 -8.77 -3.47 12.52
CA LEU A 16 -9.36 -2.46 11.64
C LEU A 16 -9.29 -1.05 12.23
N ASP A 17 -9.33 -0.91 13.56
CA ASP A 17 -9.31 0.40 14.21
C ASP A 17 -7.92 1.03 14.08
N ARG A 18 -6.86 0.26 14.30
CA ARG A 18 -5.47 0.69 14.07
C ARG A 18 -5.18 0.96 12.58
N THR A 19 -5.72 0.13 11.70
CA THR A 19 -5.62 0.33 10.25
C THR A 19 -6.30 1.63 9.85
N ARG A 20 -7.53 1.86 10.34
CA ARG A 20 -8.28 3.09 10.08
C ARG A 20 -7.51 4.34 10.55
N ASP A 21 -7.00 4.33 11.76
CA ASP A 21 -6.22 5.44 12.31
C ASP A 21 -5.02 5.80 11.41
N PHE A 22 -4.28 4.78 10.96
CA PHE A 22 -3.14 4.98 10.06
C PHE A 22 -3.56 5.61 8.73
N TYR A 23 -4.57 5.05 8.06
CA TYR A 23 -4.97 5.53 6.73
C TYR A 23 -5.67 6.89 6.79
N GLU A 24 -6.51 7.16 7.79
CA GLU A 24 -7.17 8.47 7.94
C GLU A 24 -6.27 9.54 8.56
N ASN A 25 -5.56 9.23 9.64
CA ASN A 25 -4.85 10.23 10.42
C ASN A 25 -3.38 10.40 10.00
N ILE A 26 -2.73 9.35 9.51
CA ILE A 26 -1.33 9.42 9.04
C ILE A 26 -1.30 9.71 7.54
N LEU A 27 -1.94 8.88 6.70
CA LEU A 27 -1.90 9.06 5.24
C LEU A 27 -2.87 10.11 4.73
N LYS A 28 -3.89 10.50 5.53
CA LYS A 28 -4.94 11.47 5.16
C LYS A 28 -5.86 10.97 4.05
N PHE A 29 -6.01 9.66 3.90
CA PHE A 29 -7.02 9.09 3.01
C PHE A 29 -8.39 9.17 3.67
N LYS A 30 -9.42 9.45 2.90
CA LYS A 30 -10.78 9.56 3.41
C LYS A 30 -11.46 8.20 3.42
N ALA A 31 -11.97 7.75 4.58
CA ALA A 31 -12.88 6.61 4.61
C ALA A 31 -14.20 7.01 3.95
N VAL A 32 -14.61 6.24 2.93
CA VAL A 32 -15.82 6.52 2.13
C VAL A 32 -16.93 5.50 2.37
N ARG A 33 -16.61 4.33 2.91
CA ARG A 33 -17.58 3.31 3.26
C ARG A 33 -17.07 2.44 4.41
N CYS A 34 -17.96 2.12 5.36
CA CYS A 34 -17.73 1.17 6.43
C CYS A 34 -18.95 0.26 6.58
N ASP A 35 -18.71 -1.04 6.67
CA ASP A 35 -19.77 -2.05 6.84
C ASP A 35 -19.43 -3.02 7.99
N ILE A 36 -20.46 -3.57 8.61
CA ILE A 36 -20.37 -4.76 9.45
C ILE A 36 -21.27 -5.81 8.84
N LEU A 37 -20.66 -6.89 8.36
CA LEU A 37 -21.35 -8.02 7.74
C LEU A 37 -21.43 -9.15 8.75
N LYS A 38 -22.64 -9.52 9.18
CA LYS A 38 -22.86 -10.71 10.00
C LYS A 38 -22.75 -11.95 9.13
N VAL A 39 -21.94 -12.91 9.57
CA VAL A 39 -21.76 -14.20 8.88
C VAL A 39 -22.80 -15.19 9.39
N LYS A 40 -23.53 -15.86 8.50
CA LYS A 40 -24.61 -16.80 8.85
C LYS A 40 -24.11 -17.94 9.74
N GLU A 41 -22.92 -18.44 9.49
CA GLU A 41 -22.27 -19.53 10.23
C GLU A 41 -21.66 -19.07 11.56
N GLY A 42 -21.67 -17.77 11.85
CA GLY A 42 -21.15 -17.15 13.07
C GLY A 42 -20.10 -16.09 12.81
N GLY A 43 -19.95 -15.19 13.78
CA GLY A 43 -19.00 -14.09 13.70
C GLY A 43 -19.44 -12.94 12.77
N GLN A 44 -18.49 -12.06 12.47
CA GLN A 44 -18.73 -10.90 11.63
C GLN A 44 -17.47 -10.47 10.90
N ILE A 45 -17.65 -9.77 9.78
CA ILE A 45 -16.58 -9.12 9.01
C ILE A 45 -16.80 -7.60 9.13
N ARG A 46 -15.80 -6.89 9.59
CA ARG A 46 -15.72 -5.43 9.54
C ARG A 46 -15.01 -5.03 8.27
N HIS A 47 -15.55 -4.09 7.52
CA HIS A 47 -15.04 -3.72 6.20
C HIS A 47 -15.00 -2.19 6.09
N ILE A 48 -13.89 -1.65 5.59
CA ILE A 48 -13.69 -0.22 5.37
C ILE A 48 -13.06 0.02 4.00
N PHE A 49 -13.48 1.10 3.34
CA PHE A 49 -12.92 1.56 2.07
C PHE A 49 -12.35 2.97 2.24
N PHE A 50 -11.14 3.18 1.76
CA PHE A 50 -10.45 4.46 1.70
C PHE A 50 -10.34 4.93 0.26
N ASP A 51 -10.67 6.19 0.00
CA ASP A 51 -10.41 6.85 -1.28
C ASP A 51 -8.92 7.16 -1.39
N THR A 52 -8.28 6.60 -2.40
CA THR A 52 -6.87 6.82 -2.72
C THR A 52 -6.68 7.84 -3.86
N GLY A 53 -7.79 8.43 -4.34
CA GLY A 53 -7.81 9.35 -5.45
C GLY A 53 -8.24 8.69 -6.76
N ARG A 54 -8.70 9.51 -7.71
CA ARG A 54 -9.12 9.07 -9.06
C ARG A 54 -10.17 7.97 -9.07
N ASP A 55 -11.13 8.00 -8.14
CA ASP A 55 -12.17 6.98 -7.96
C ASP A 55 -11.64 5.55 -7.68
N GLN A 56 -10.40 5.45 -7.18
CA GLN A 56 -9.82 4.17 -6.79
C GLN A 56 -9.84 4.02 -5.29
N LEU A 57 -10.16 2.80 -4.82
CA LEU A 57 -10.32 2.55 -3.40
C LEU A 57 -9.34 1.47 -2.92
N LEU A 58 -8.93 1.61 -1.66
CA LEU A 58 -8.25 0.57 -0.92
C LEU A 58 -9.20 0.07 0.17
N ALA A 59 -9.46 -1.23 0.22
CA ALA A 59 -10.41 -1.82 1.14
C ALA A 59 -9.73 -2.77 2.13
N PHE A 60 -10.13 -2.71 3.40
CA PHE A 60 -9.64 -3.64 4.42
C PHE A 60 -10.80 -4.41 5.05
N MET A 61 -10.56 -5.71 5.29
CA MET A 61 -11.48 -6.62 5.97
C MET A 61 -10.83 -7.20 7.22
N GLU A 62 -11.56 -7.16 8.34
CA GLU A 62 -11.22 -7.82 9.60
C GLU A 62 -12.30 -8.85 9.91
N ALA A 63 -11.91 -10.11 10.09
CA ALA A 63 -12.83 -11.18 10.52
C ALA A 63 -12.76 -11.36 12.03
N ARG A 64 -13.92 -11.39 12.70
CA ARG A 64 -14.05 -11.65 14.14
C ARG A 64 -14.95 -12.85 14.40
N GLY A 65 -14.38 -13.95 14.91
CA GLY A 65 -15.11 -15.16 15.23
C GLY A 65 -15.77 -15.86 14.04
N VAL A 66 -15.26 -15.67 12.83
CA VAL A 66 -15.77 -16.30 11.61
C VAL A 66 -15.20 -17.73 11.51
N PRO A 67 -16.02 -18.78 11.42
CA PRO A 67 -15.56 -20.14 11.27
C PRO A 67 -14.64 -20.32 10.05
N GLY A 68 -13.53 -21.01 10.23
CA GLY A 68 -12.53 -21.24 9.17
C GLY A 68 -11.55 -20.08 8.92
N VAL A 69 -11.74 -18.94 9.55
CA VAL A 69 -10.76 -17.83 9.50
C VAL A 69 -9.89 -17.89 10.75
N PRO A 70 -8.56 -18.04 10.64
CA PRO A 70 -7.68 -18.03 11.79
C PRO A 70 -7.77 -16.69 12.55
N ALA A 71 -7.78 -16.75 13.88
CA ALA A 71 -7.77 -15.54 14.72
C ALA A 71 -6.45 -14.75 14.60
N HIS A 72 -5.37 -15.45 14.22
CA HIS A 72 -4.04 -14.87 14.02
C HIS A 72 -3.44 -15.42 12.73
N TYR A 73 -2.95 -14.53 11.90
CA TYR A 73 -2.23 -14.83 10.66
C TYR A 73 -1.31 -13.64 10.31
N GLU A 74 -0.38 -13.88 9.41
CA GLU A 74 0.48 -12.80 8.90
C GLU A 74 -0.26 -11.99 7.83
N ALA A 75 -0.63 -10.76 8.15
CA ALA A 75 -1.34 -9.86 7.22
C ALA A 75 -0.39 -9.16 6.24
N GLY A 76 0.91 -9.06 6.57
CA GLY A 76 1.93 -8.51 5.69
C GLY A 76 2.29 -9.52 4.59
N ILE A 77 1.86 -9.26 3.36
CA ILE A 77 1.97 -10.19 2.22
C ILE A 77 3.40 -10.72 2.05
N ASN A 78 4.39 -9.83 2.00
CA ASN A 78 5.78 -10.22 1.78
C ASN A 78 6.29 -11.13 2.90
N ARG A 79 6.02 -10.78 4.15
CA ARG A 79 6.46 -11.54 5.31
C ARG A 79 5.73 -12.88 5.40
N GLY A 80 4.43 -12.90 5.11
CA GLY A 80 3.64 -14.13 5.08
C GLY A 80 4.10 -15.13 4.01
N LEU A 81 4.62 -14.63 2.89
CA LEU A 81 5.16 -15.43 1.80
C LEU A 81 6.67 -15.72 1.92
N GLY A 82 7.36 -15.06 2.87
CA GLY A 82 8.82 -15.18 3.01
C GLY A 82 9.59 -14.56 1.85
N VAL A 83 9.06 -13.50 1.24
CA VAL A 83 9.71 -12.82 0.10
C VAL A 83 10.11 -11.38 0.48
N PRO A 84 11.05 -10.77 -0.25
CA PRO A 84 11.52 -9.42 0.01
C PRO A 84 10.42 -8.36 -0.08
N ASN A 85 10.56 -7.28 0.70
CA ASN A 85 9.57 -6.20 0.76
C ASN A 85 9.25 -5.54 -0.59
N ALA A 86 10.20 -5.53 -1.54
CA ALA A 86 9.99 -4.94 -2.86
C ALA A 86 9.04 -5.75 -3.77
N PHE A 87 8.73 -7.03 -3.44
CA PHE A 87 7.99 -7.91 -4.35
C PHE A 87 6.50 -7.59 -4.40
N TYR A 88 5.90 -7.29 -3.25
CA TYR A 88 4.50 -6.86 -3.18
C TYR A 88 4.46 -5.50 -2.49
N HIS A 89 4.06 -4.48 -3.18
CA HIS A 89 3.87 -3.14 -2.65
C HIS A 89 2.71 -2.43 -3.33
N PHE A 90 2.16 -1.43 -2.68
CA PHE A 90 1.09 -0.60 -3.20
C PHE A 90 1.62 0.83 -3.33
N ALA A 91 1.71 1.29 -4.58
CA ALA A 91 2.23 2.62 -4.91
C ALA A 91 1.09 3.61 -5.15
N PHE A 92 1.12 4.72 -4.42
CA PHE A 92 0.23 5.86 -4.57
C PHE A 92 0.94 6.97 -5.33
N GLU A 93 0.24 7.65 -6.22
CA GLU A 93 0.82 8.76 -6.96
C GLU A 93 0.95 10.01 -6.07
N ALA A 94 2.16 10.58 -6.04
CA ALA A 94 2.46 11.81 -5.29
C ALA A 94 2.25 13.09 -6.12
N GLY A 95 2.05 12.97 -7.44
CA GLY A 95 1.78 14.07 -8.35
C GLY A 95 3.03 14.85 -8.79
N SER A 96 4.01 15.08 -7.90
CA SER A 96 5.27 15.75 -8.23
C SER A 96 6.39 15.38 -7.25
N GLU A 97 7.64 15.65 -7.63
CA GLU A 97 8.79 15.45 -6.75
C GLU A 97 8.70 16.32 -5.47
N ALA A 98 8.26 17.56 -5.60
CA ALA A 98 8.07 18.43 -4.45
C ALA A 98 7.01 17.87 -3.48
N ALA A 99 5.88 17.38 -4.00
CA ALA A 99 4.84 16.76 -3.19
C ALA A 99 5.32 15.43 -2.56
N LEU A 100 6.19 14.68 -3.25
CA LEU A 100 6.79 13.45 -2.71
C LEU A 100 7.69 13.77 -1.50
N VAL A 101 8.54 14.80 -1.60
CA VAL A 101 9.42 15.25 -0.50
C VAL A 101 8.59 15.78 0.68
N GLU A 102 7.55 16.57 0.41
CA GLU A 102 6.62 17.04 1.44
C GLU A 102 5.94 15.87 2.16
N LYS A 103 5.43 14.90 1.41
CA LYS A 103 4.80 13.69 1.97
C LYS A 103 5.78 12.89 2.83
N ARG A 104 7.03 12.74 2.41
CA ARG A 104 8.07 12.10 3.20
C ARG A 104 8.25 12.79 4.55
N ASN A 105 8.38 14.13 4.55
CA ASN A 105 8.57 14.91 5.76
C ASN A 105 7.35 14.82 6.70
N GLU A 106 6.14 14.84 6.16
CA GLU A 106 4.91 14.63 6.93
C GLU A 106 4.89 13.26 7.63
N LEU A 107 5.25 12.19 6.92
CA LEU A 107 5.27 10.83 7.46
C LEU A 107 6.32 10.70 8.58
N ILE A 108 7.52 11.23 8.38
CA ILE A 108 8.58 11.25 9.40
C ILE A 108 8.12 12.02 10.65
N ALA A 109 7.52 13.20 10.46
CA ALA A 109 7.01 14.01 11.57
C ALA A 109 5.90 13.30 12.38
N ARG A 110 5.25 12.29 11.80
CA ARG A 110 4.25 11.43 12.44
C ARG A 110 4.82 10.10 12.96
N GLY A 111 6.15 9.95 12.94
CA GLY A 111 6.84 8.77 13.47
C GLY A 111 6.83 7.54 12.57
N VAL A 112 6.51 7.71 11.28
CA VAL A 112 6.60 6.62 10.30
C VAL A 112 8.07 6.48 9.85
N ASP A 113 8.58 5.26 9.84
CA ASP A 113 9.88 4.94 9.26
C ASP A 113 9.77 4.95 7.74
N VAL A 114 10.43 5.91 7.10
CA VAL A 114 10.35 6.16 5.65
C VAL A 114 11.76 6.21 5.08
N THR A 115 11.96 5.56 3.94
CA THR A 115 13.24 5.57 3.23
C THR A 115 13.62 6.99 2.78
N ASP A 116 14.88 7.18 2.41
CA ASP A 116 15.26 8.29 1.53
C ASP A 116 14.55 8.17 0.19
N VAL A 117 14.55 9.27 -0.58
CA VAL A 117 14.01 9.25 -1.93
C VAL A 117 14.88 8.33 -2.80
N VAL A 118 14.24 7.32 -3.37
CA VAL A 118 14.87 6.39 -4.30
C VAL A 118 14.60 6.87 -5.73
N ASP A 119 15.66 7.07 -6.50
CA ASP A 119 15.58 7.47 -7.91
C ASP A 119 15.65 6.22 -8.79
N HIS A 120 14.60 6.01 -9.60
CA HIS A 120 14.46 4.91 -10.55
C HIS A 120 14.72 5.35 -12.01
N ASP A 121 15.28 6.55 -12.25
CA ASP A 121 15.46 7.19 -13.55
C ASP A 121 14.16 7.71 -14.18
N TRP A 122 13.12 6.90 -14.22
CA TRP A 122 11.79 7.24 -14.77
C TRP A 122 10.77 7.65 -13.71
N ALA A 123 11.07 7.39 -12.45
CA ALA A 123 10.23 7.72 -11.30
C ALA A 123 11.09 7.94 -10.06
N LYS A 124 10.56 8.69 -9.09
CA LYS A 124 11.10 8.82 -7.74
C LYS A 124 10.10 8.33 -6.73
N SER A 125 10.58 7.62 -5.70
CA SER A 125 9.74 6.92 -4.74
C SER A 125 10.24 7.06 -3.31
N ILE A 126 9.31 6.96 -2.35
CA ILE A 126 9.58 6.71 -0.93
C ILE A 126 8.81 5.49 -0.49
N TYR A 127 9.41 4.70 0.40
CA TYR A 127 8.85 3.43 0.86
C TYR A 127 8.67 3.43 2.38
N PHE A 128 7.58 2.83 2.84
CA PHE A 128 7.25 2.70 4.27
C PHE A 128 6.29 1.52 4.47
N LYS A 129 5.98 1.20 5.73
CA LYS A 129 5.05 0.11 6.06
C LYS A 129 3.81 0.64 6.78
N ASP A 130 2.69 -0.02 6.50
CA ASP A 130 1.47 0.16 7.28
C ASP A 130 1.49 -0.69 8.58
N PRO A 131 0.51 -0.53 9.49
CA PRO A 131 0.42 -1.34 10.71
C PRO A 131 0.26 -2.85 10.50
N ASN A 132 -0.17 -3.28 9.31
CA ASN A 132 -0.30 -4.69 8.94
C ASN A 132 1.00 -5.29 8.38
N GLY A 133 2.04 -4.47 8.20
CA GLY A 133 3.29 -4.87 7.57
C GLY A 133 3.24 -4.87 6.04
N LEU A 134 2.22 -4.27 5.43
CA LEU A 134 2.16 -4.07 3.99
C LEU A 134 3.20 -3.04 3.56
N GLN A 135 3.93 -3.33 2.49
CA GLN A 135 4.84 -2.37 1.89
C GLN A 135 4.04 -1.36 1.07
N LEU A 136 4.20 -0.09 1.41
CA LEU A 136 3.58 1.04 0.74
C LEU A 136 4.65 1.92 0.09
N GLU A 137 4.22 2.64 -0.93
CA GLU A 137 5.05 3.55 -1.70
C GLU A 137 4.26 4.82 -2.03
N PHE A 138 4.89 5.98 -1.97
CA PHE A 138 4.48 7.12 -2.77
C PHE A 138 5.48 7.28 -3.91
N CYS A 139 4.95 7.48 -5.11
CA CYS A 139 5.73 7.55 -6.35
C CYS A 139 5.32 8.76 -7.18
N CYS A 140 6.27 9.40 -7.84
CA CYS A 140 6.00 10.34 -8.92
C CYS A 140 6.82 10.00 -10.15
N PHE A 141 6.18 10.01 -11.32
CA PHE A 141 6.89 9.84 -12.58
C PHE A 141 7.71 11.10 -12.91
N THR A 142 8.97 10.93 -13.28
CA THR A 142 9.87 12.03 -13.71
C THR A 142 9.77 12.28 -15.20
N ARG A 143 9.22 11.33 -15.96
CA ARG A 143 8.95 11.41 -17.40
C ARG A 143 7.80 10.49 -17.81
N ASN A 144 7.22 10.71 -18.96
CA ASN A 144 6.29 9.78 -19.56
C ASN A 144 6.99 8.48 -19.99
N LEU A 145 6.31 7.37 -19.76
CA LEU A 145 6.72 6.08 -20.31
C LEU A 145 6.39 6.01 -21.81
N ASN A 146 7.20 5.33 -22.58
CA ASN A 146 7.05 5.18 -24.02
C ASN A 146 7.19 3.70 -24.46
N ALA A 147 7.05 3.41 -25.73
CA ALA A 147 7.09 2.04 -26.25
C ALA A 147 8.42 1.30 -25.95
N ASN A 148 9.54 2.01 -25.85
CA ASN A 148 10.84 1.39 -25.54
C ASN A 148 10.90 0.96 -24.07
N ASP A 149 10.17 1.64 -23.16
CA ASP A 149 10.12 1.26 -21.74
C ASP A 149 9.40 -0.06 -21.54
N ALA A 150 8.52 -0.45 -22.47
CA ALA A 150 7.79 -1.73 -22.43
C ALA A 150 8.64 -2.94 -22.85
N GLN A 151 9.84 -2.73 -23.37
CA GLN A 151 10.74 -3.80 -23.78
C GLN A 151 11.63 -4.20 -22.60
N LEU A 152 11.94 -5.50 -22.47
CA LEU A 152 12.92 -5.97 -21.52
C LEU A 152 14.30 -5.38 -21.87
N GLN A 153 14.85 -4.64 -20.93
CA GLN A 153 16.16 -4.02 -21.06
C GLN A 153 17.00 -4.39 -19.85
N GLU A 154 18.24 -4.76 -20.10
CA GLU A 154 19.23 -4.89 -19.05
C GLU A 154 19.55 -3.49 -18.51
N ARG A 155 19.32 -3.30 -17.21
CA ARG A 155 19.59 -2.06 -16.49
C ARG A 155 20.85 -2.21 -15.67
N ALA A 156 21.33 -1.10 -15.10
CA ALA A 156 22.46 -1.14 -14.19
C ALA A 156 22.22 -2.08 -13.00
N GLU A 157 23.27 -2.76 -12.56
CA GLU A 157 23.23 -3.61 -11.36
C GLU A 157 22.73 -2.83 -10.15
N VAL A 158 21.84 -3.45 -9.39
CA VAL A 158 21.35 -2.90 -8.13
C VAL A 158 21.78 -3.76 -6.96
N SER A 159 22.16 -3.11 -5.85
CA SER A 159 22.48 -3.84 -4.63
C SER A 159 21.21 -4.46 -4.03
N ILE A 160 21.32 -5.70 -3.54
CA ILE A 160 20.22 -6.38 -2.79
C ILE A 160 19.77 -5.56 -1.57
N ARG A 161 20.66 -4.80 -0.94
CA ARG A 161 20.31 -3.85 0.13
C ARG A 161 19.33 -2.78 -0.32
N ARG A 162 19.51 -2.24 -1.53
CA ARG A 162 18.58 -1.26 -2.12
C ARG A 162 17.19 -1.83 -2.37
N MET A 163 17.09 -3.15 -2.53
CA MET A 163 15.81 -3.84 -2.77
C MET A 163 15.15 -4.32 -1.47
N GLY A 164 15.75 -4.05 -0.32
CA GLY A 164 15.23 -4.55 0.97
C GLY A 164 15.25 -6.07 1.08
N LEU A 165 16.28 -6.72 0.50
CA LEU A 165 16.44 -8.17 0.43
C LEU A 165 17.34 -8.74 1.55
N GLU A 166 17.75 -7.93 2.52
CA GLU A 166 18.47 -8.36 3.74
C GLU A 166 17.54 -8.43 4.94
#